data_a25c780f5898bdcae92b53478d20c915
#
_entry.id   a25c780f5898bdcae92b53478d20c915
#
_cell.length_a   1.000
_cell.length_b   1.000
_cell.length_c   1.000
_cell.angle_alpha   90.00
_cell.angle_beta   90.00
_cell.angle_gamma   90.00
#
_symmetry.space_group_name_H-M   'P 1'
#
loop_
_entity.id
_entity.type
_entity.pdbx_description
1 polymer ?
#
loop_
_entity_poly.entity_id
_entity_poly.type
_entity_poly.pdbx_seq_one_letter_code
_entity_poly.pdbx_strand_id
1 'polypeptide(L)'
;MDIQEKLLTINPYSRSGEKQSKIEYIVVHWVGNAGSSAIANRNYFENLKNTHKTYASSHYIIGLNGEIIQCIPDNEVAFHSGSYSMNRKSIGIEDCHPDWDGKFNDNTYNSLIELCANLCKEYNINVNNVIRHFDVTGKNCPKYYVEHDEEWQQLKQDINNKINDGTVTPVPEPQKGSEEKPMYTFKNGKTVEPIYADCKHTVKIGILNKYEQCECFGIFNGAPMVRYQIGNTGNYKIGFAVDTRCVK
;
A
#
# COMPACT_ATOMS: atom_id res chain seq x y z
N MET A 1 16.78 3.59 0.95
CA MET A 1 15.98 3.81 2.18
C MET A 1 16.92 3.73 3.38
N ASP A 2 16.88 4.71 4.27
CA ASP A 2 17.69 4.72 5.50
C ASP A 2 16.78 4.38 6.69
N ILE A 3 17.08 3.26 7.38
CA ILE A 3 16.34 2.80 8.56
C ILE A 3 17.21 3.01 9.79
N GLN A 4 16.70 3.81 10.72
CA GLN A 4 17.36 4.05 12.00
C GLN A 4 17.01 2.94 12.99
N GLU A 5 17.93 2.04 13.26
CA GLU A 5 17.73 1.04 14.30
C GLU A 5 17.78 1.69 15.70
N LYS A 6 16.64 1.68 16.38
CA LYS A 6 16.46 2.17 17.76
C LYS A 6 15.61 1.15 18.53
N LEU A 7 16.15 -0.05 18.68
CA LEU A 7 15.42 -1.16 19.28
C LEU A 7 14.98 -0.86 20.71
N LEU A 8 13.78 -1.35 21.05
CA LEU A 8 13.26 -1.31 22.40
C LEU A 8 14.06 -2.26 23.32
N THR A 9 14.19 -1.91 24.59
CA THR A 9 14.71 -2.83 25.59
C THR A 9 13.78 -4.05 25.70
N ILE A 10 14.32 -5.25 25.81
CA ILE A 10 13.53 -6.47 26.05
C ILE A 10 12.79 -6.33 27.38
N ASN A 11 11.47 -6.46 27.32
CA ASN A 11 10.57 -6.38 28.49
C ASN A 11 9.19 -6.98 28.13
N PRO A 12 8.37 -7.38 29.10
CA PRO A 12 7.08 -8.02 28.84
C PRO A 12 6.05 -7.15 28.13
N TYR A 13 6.15 -5.81 28.21
CA TYR A 13 5.08 -4.88 27.83
C TYR A 13 5.19 -4.36 26.39
N SER A 14 6.40 -4.29 25.84
CA SER A 14 6.60 -3.75 24.49
C SER A 14 7.53 -4.56 23.60
N ARG A 15 8.45 -5.37 24.15
CA ARG A 15 9.33 -6.25 23.36
C ARG A 15 9.64 -7.52 24.16
N SER A 16 8.89 -8.58 23.94
CA SER A 16 9.08 -9.84 24.67
C SER A 16 10.34 -10.62 24.26
N GLY A 17 10.88 -10.37 23.07
CA GLY A 17 11.95 -11.18 22.47
C GLY A 17 11.44 -12.49 21.85
N GLU A 18 10.13 -12.74 21.88
CA GLU A 18 9.52 -13.90 21.22
C GLU A 18 9.77 -13.86 19.72
N LYS A 19 10.15 -15.01 19.13
CA LYS A 19 10.44 -15.08 17.70
C LYS A 19 9.18 -15.35 16.88
N GLN A 20 9.07 -14.69 15.72
CA GLN A 20 8.07 -14.99 14.72
C GLN A 20 8.41 -16.29 13.99
N SER A 21 7.39 -17.07 13.65
CA SER A 21 7.57 -18.32 12.88
C SER A 21 7.65 -18.06 11.37
N LYS A 22 6.89 -17.10 10.88
CA LYS A 22 6.80 -16.69 9.47
C LYS A 22 6.17 -15.29 9.38
N ILE A 23 6.64 -14.49 8.45
CA ILE A 23 6.07 -13.18 8.15
C ILE A 23 5.21 -13.34 6.90
N GLU A 24 3.89 -13.14 7.05
CA GLU A 24 2.89 -13.33 6.00
C GLU A 24 2.11 -12.05 5.68
N TYR A 25 2.11 -11.07 6.61
CA TYR A 25 1.33 -9.84 6.51
C TYR A 25 2.16 -8.62 6.90
N ILE A 26 1.77 -7.47 6.36
CA ILE A 26 2.14 -6.15 6.85
C ILE A 26 0.85 -5.50 7.34
N VAL A 27 0.84 -4.98 8.57
CA VAL A 27 -0.31 -4.29 9.15
C VAL A 27 0.04 -2.82 9.32
N VAL A 28 -0.70 -1.97 8.63
CA VAL A 28 -0.55 -0.52 8.65
C VAL A 28 -1.42 0.09 9.75
N HIS A 29 -0.83 1.00 10.52
CA HIS A 29 -1.47 1.72 11.61
C HIS A 29 -1.25 3.23 11.46
N TRP A 30 -1.95 4.00 12.24
CA TRP A 30 -1.65 5.39 12.55
C TRP A 30 -1.36 5.53 14.05
N VAL A 31 -0.47 6.42 14.44
CA VAL A 31 -0.08 6.57 15.86
C VAL A 31 -1.20 7.11 16.77
N GLY A 32 -2.31 7.61 16.22
CA GLY A 32 -3.41 8.18 16.99
C GLY A 32 -3.02 9.39 17.86
N ASN A 33 -1.94 10.08 17.49
CA ASN A 33 -1.36 11.21 18.20
C ASN A 33 -0.83 12.25 17.20
N ALA A 34 -1.72 13.09 16.68
CA ALA A 34 -1.45 14.05 15.62
C ALA A 34 -0.25 14.96 15.94
N GLY A 35 0.61 15.18 14.95
CA GLY A 35 1.79 16.03 15.05
C GLY A 35 2.96 15.45 15.87
N SER A 36 2.83 14.21 16.38
CA SER A 36 3.91 13.58 17.13
C SER A 36 5.03 13.05 16.23
N SER A 37 6.26 13.05 16.71
CA SER A 37 7.41 12.52 15.98
C SER A 37 7.57 11.00 16.16
N ALA A 38 8.24 10.34 15.21
CA ALA A 38 8.57 8.92 15.32
C ALA A 38 9.31 8.57 16.60
N ILE A 39 10.28 9.40 16.98
CA ILE A 39 11.05 9.16 18.21
C ILE A 39 10.21 9.31 19.49
N ALA A 40 9.23 10.21 19.51
CA ALA A 40 8.32 10.34 20.65
C ALA A 40 7.45 9.09 20.82
N ASN A 41 6.93 8.55 19.73
CA ASN A 41 6.13 7.32 19.72
C ASN A 41 6.99 6.10 20.07
N ARG A 42 8.22 6.00 19.55
CA ARG A 42 9.18 4.96 19.98
C ARG A 42 9.44 5.03 21.49
N ASN A 43 9.63 6.22 22.05
CA ASN A 43 9.88 6.42 23.48
C ASN A 43 8.64 6.13 24.32
N TYR A 44 7.43 6.33 23.80
CA TYR A 44 6.20 5.86 24.43
C TYR A 44 6.24 4.32 24.61
N PHE A 45 6.56 3.56 23.56
CA PHE A 45 6.71 2.10 23.67
C PHE A 45 7.81 1.69 24.64
N GLU A 46 8.96 2.36 24.62
CA GLU A 46 10.05 2.11 25.57
C GLU A 46 9.62 2.31 27.02
N ASN A 47 8.81 3.36 27.28
CA ASN A 47 8.39 3.69 28.64
C ASN A 47 7.32 2.72 29.21
N LEU A 48 6.71 1.88 28.38
CA LEU A 48 5.76 0.87 28.85
C LEU A 48 6.42 -0.13 29.81
N LYS A 49 7.73 -0.38 29.70
CA LYS A 49 8.49 -1.20 30.66
C LYS A 49 8.48 -0.64 32.07
N ASN A 50 8.29 0.68 32.24
CA ASN A 50 8.26 1.37 33.51
C ASN A 50 6.82 1.59 34.02
N THR A 51 5.91 1.93 33.11
CA THR A 51 4.54 2.31 33.45
C THR A 51 3.58 1.14 33.56
N HIS A 52 3.86 0.04 32.87
CA HIS A 52 3.05 -1.18 32.83
C HIS A 52 1.58 -0.95 32.41
N LYS A 53 1.29 0.17 31.73
CA LYS A 53 -0.10 0.61 31.43
C LYS A 53 -0.82 -0.26 30.43
N THR A 54 -0.08 -0.82 29.46
CA THR A 54 -0.63 -1.64 28.36
C THR A 54 0.48 -2.45 27.71
N TYR A 55 0.07 -3.37 26.83
CA TYR A 55 0.96 -4.07 25.92
C TYR A 55 0.83 -3.44 24.55
N ALA A 56 1.88 -2.78 24.07
CA ALA A 56 1.87 -2.15 22.75
C ALA A 56 3.30 -1.95 22.20
N SER A 57 3.45 -2.17 20.89
CA SER A 57 4.66 -1.87 20.13
C SER A 57 4.38 -2.01 18.63
N SER A 58 5.32 -1.59 17.79
CA SER A 58 5.37 -1.89 16.37
C SER A 58 6.80 -2.26 15.97
N HIS A 59 6.96 -2.85 14.80
CA HIS A 59 8.30 -3.10 14.24
C HIS A 59 8.92 -1.80 13.75
N TYR A 60 8.13 -0.98 13.06
CA TYR A 60 8.56 0.29 12.49
C TYR A 60 7.64 1.44 12.90
N ILE A 61 8.22 2.62 12.95
CA ILE A 61 7.50 3.89 13.05
C ILE A 61 8.04 4.81 11.97
N ILE A 62 7.13 5.37 11.15
CA ILE A 62 7.46 6.35 10.12
C ILE A 62 7.08 7.74 10.62
N GLY A 63 8.01 8.68 10.58
CA GLY A 63 7.84 10.05 11.06
C GLY A 63 7.32 11.01 9.99
N LEU A 64 7.01 12.23 10.43
CA LEU A 64 6.45 13.28 9.57
C LEU A 64 7.42 13.77 8.47
N ASN A 65 8.73 13.57 8.66
CA ASN A 65 9.74 13.90 7.66
C ASN A 65 10.14 12.67 6.81
N GLY A 66 9.42 11.54 6.97
CA GLY A 66 9.71 10.29 6.28
C GLY A 66 10.82 9.46 6.92
N GLU A 67 11.35 9.86 8.07
CA GLU A 67 12.31 9.06 8.83
C GLU A 67 11.68 7.75 9.31
N ILE A 68 12.42 6.63 9.18
CA ILE A 68 11.97 5.30 9.58
C ILE A 68 12.79 4.83 10.77
N ILE A 69 12.10 4.51 11.86
CA ILE A 69 12.71 3.94 13.08
C ILE A 69 12.28 2.49 13.20
N GLN A 70 13.26 1.57 13.26
CA GLN A 70 13.01 0.19 13.65
C GLN A 70 13.05 0.05 15.17
N CYS A 71 11.92 -0.38 15.75
CA CYS A 71 11.73 -0.54 17.18
C CYS A 71 11.92 -2.00 17.64
N ILE A 72 11.56 -2.95 16.78
CA ILE A 72 11.63 -4.40 17.02
C ILE A 72 12.20 -5.07 15.77
N PRO A 73 13.14 -6.03 15.90
CA PRO A 73 13.61 -6.82 14.76
C PRO A 73 12.45 -7.57 14.09
N ASP A 74 12.47 -7.69 12.77
CA ASP A 74 11.40 -8.33 11.99
C ASP A 74 11.11 -9.77 12.40
N ASN A 75 12.12 -10.47 12.89
CA ASN A 75 11.98 -11.85 13.38
C ASN A 75 11.47 -11.97 14.82
N GLU A 76 11.08 -10.87 15.46
CA GLU A 76 10.48 -10.86 16.79
C GLU A 76 9.00 -10.44 16.72
N VAL A 77 8.21 -10.85 17.72
CA VAL A 77 6.79 -10.50 17.82
C VAL A 77 6.63 -9.09 18.37
N ALA A 78 5.91 -8.22 17.67
CA ALA A 78 5.45 -6.93 18.16
C ALA A 78 3.96 -6.99 18.58
N PHE A 79 3.55 -6.13 19.51
CA PHE A 79 2.19 -6.08 20.05
C PHE A 79 1.38 -4.95 19.42
N HIS A 80 0.92 -5.13 18.16
CA HIS A 80 0.30 -4.04 17.39
C HIS A 80 -1.15 -4.29 16.95
N SER A 81 -1.50 -5.55 16.62
CA SER A 81 -2.73 -5.81 15.88
C SER A 81 -3.95 -6.12 16.76
N GLY A 82 -3.78 -6.22 18.10
CA GLY A 82 -4.84 -6.66 19.01
C GLY A 82 -5.18 -8.16 18.89
N SER A 83 -4.49 -8.89 18.01
CA SER A 83 -4.62 -10.34 17.84
C SER A 83 -3.26 -11.01 17.95
N TYR A 84 -3.09 -11.88 18.94
CA TYR A 84 -1.82 -12.57 19.15
C TYR A 84 -1.41 -13.42 17.95
N SER A 85 -2.38 -14.11 17.33
CA SER A 85 -2.10 -14.92 16.14
C SER A 85 -1.66 -14.08 14.94
N MET A 86 -2.18 -12.85 14.78
CA MET A 86 -1.75 -11.92 13.75
C MET A 86 -0.39 -11.32 14.10
N ASN A 87 -0.16 -10.92 15.35
CA ASN A 87 1.13 -10.40 15.79
C ASN A 87 2.30 -11.35 15.49
N ARG A 88 2.08 -12.67 15.56
CA ARG A 88 3.11 -13.70 15.31
C ARG A 88 3.44 -13.94 13.85
N LYS A 89 2.76 -13.30 12.92
CA LYS A 89 2.93 -13.50 11.47
C LYS A 89 2.89 -12.23 10.66
N SER A 90 3.05 -11.09 11.33
CA SER A 90 2.98 -9.79 10.65
C SER A 90 4.04 -8.81 11.13
N ILE A 91 4.41 -7.91 10.24
CA ILE A 91 5.13 -6.67 10.53
C ILE A 91 4.11 -5.57 10.79
N GLY A 92 4.18 -4.89 11.94
CA GLY A 92 3.36 -3.71 12.23
C GLY A 92 4.15 -2.44 11.95
N ILE A 93 3.52 -1.49 11.23
CA ILE A 93 4.07 -0.17 10.91
C ILE A 93 3.13 0.89 11.48
N GLU A 94 3.65 1.77 12.32
CA GLU A 94 2.94 2.93 12.87
C GLU A 94 3.35 4.18 12.11
N ASP A 95 2.37 4.90 11.56
CA ASP A 95 2.58 6.05 10.71
C ASP A 95 2.18 7.34 11.42
N CYS A 96 3.12 8.28 11.51
CA CYS A 96 2.86 9.62 12.01
C CYS A 96 2.04 10.43 11.00
N HIS A 97 1.18 11.28 11.51
CA HIS A 97 0.29 12.13 10.70
C HIS A 97 0.22 13.54 11.31
N PRO A 98 0.06 14.60 10.49
CA PRO A 98 0.08 15.97 11.00
C PRO A 98 -1.18 16.33 11.79
N ASP A 99 -2.35 15.88 11.33
CA ASP A 99 -3.66 16.32 11.79
C ASP A 99 -4.56 15.16 12.25
N TRP A 100 -5.62 15.46 13.00
CA TRP A 100 -6.53 14.47 13.58
C TRP A 100 -7.48 13.79 12.57
N ASP A 101 -7.47 14.20 11.30
CA ASP A 101 -8.10 13.43 10.23
C ASP A 101 -7.34 12.11 9.96
N GLY A 102 -6.04 12.08 10.29
CA GLY A 102 -5.19 10.90 10.18
C GLY A 102 -4.62 10.66 8.79
N LYS A 103 -4.72 11.66 7.87
CA LYS A 103 -4.09 11.59 6.58
C LYS A 103 -2.57 11.68 6.73
N PHE A 104 -1.84 10.76 6.10
CA PHE A 104 -0.39 10.82 6.06
C PHE A 104 0.04 11.96 5.14
N ASN A 105 1.06 12.73 5.52
CA ASN A 105 1.67 13.69 4.61
C ASN A 105 2.54 12.96 3.57
N ASP A 106 2.97 13.67 2.53
CA ASP A 106 3.70 13.09 1.41
C ASP A 106 4.98 12.34 1.84
N ASN A 107 5.70 12.86 2.83
CA ASN A 107 6.93 12.22 3.30
C ASN A 107 6.64 10.88 4.00
N THR A 108 5.66 10.85 4.92
CA THR A 108 5.21 9.63 5.59
C THR A 108 4.66 8.63 4.58
N TYR A 109 3.80 9.08 3.66
CA TYR A 109 3.18 8.26 2.63
C TYR A 109 4.23 7.60 1.71
N ASN A 110 5.17 8.38 1.19
CA ASN A 110 6.21 7.87 0.30
C ASN A 110 7.14 6.87 1.01
N SER A 111 7.50 7.14 2.27
CA SER A 111 8.32 6.21 3.08
C SER A 111 7.57 4.92 3.39
N LEU A 112 6.25 4.98 3.63
CA LEU A 112 5.41 3.80 3.82
C LEU A 112 5.37 2.93 2.57
N ILE A 113 5.17 3.53 1.39
CA ILE A 113 5.22 2.79 0.10
C ILE A 113 6.58 2.09 -0.05
N GLU A 114 7.66 2.81 0.18
CA GLU A 114 9.01 2.26 -0.01
C GLU A 114 9.29 1.12 0.98
N LEU A 115 8.95 1.29 2.26
CA LEU A 115 9.13 0.27 3.29
C LEU A 115 8.27 -0.97 2.99
N CYS A 116 6.98 -0.79 2.72
CA CYS A 116 6.08 -1.91 2.38
C CYS A 116 6.56 -2.67 1.14
N ALA A 117 6.99 -1.98 0.09
CA ALA A 117 7.48 -2.63 -1.12
C ALA A 117 8.74 -3.47 -0.87
N ASN A 118 9.68 -2.97 -0.04
CA ASN A 118 10.88 -3.70 0.33
C ASN A 118 10.57 -4.93 1.19
N LEU A 119 9.72 -4.79 2.20
CA LEU A 119 9.27 -5.90 3.03
C LEU A 119 8.50 -6.96 2.22
N CYS A 120 7.66 -6.54 1.28
CA CYS A 120 6.97 -7.46 0.37
C CYS A 120 7.96 -8.29 -0.47
N LYS A 121 9.01 -7.66 -0.99
CA LYS A 121 10.07 -8.36 -1.74
C LYS A 121 10.88 -9.29 -0.84
N GLU A 122 11.32 -8.83 0.31
CA GLU A 122 12.17 -9.57 1.24
C GLU A 122 11.49 -10.83 1.78
N TYR A 123 10.22 -10.71 2.19
CA TYR A 123 9.48 -11.81 2.80
C TYR A 123 8.51 -12.51 1.83
N ASN A 124 8.55 -12.17 0.54
CA ASN A 124 7.64 -12.71 -0.49
C ASN A 124 6.15 -12.55 -0.10
N ILE A 125 5.81 -11.37 0.40
CA ILE A 125 4.43 -11.02 0.80
C ILE A 125 3.70 -10.44 -0.41
N ASN A 126 2.52 -10.99 -0.71
CA ASN A 126 1.65 -10.39 -1.73
C ASN A 126 1.09 -9.06 -1.22
N VAL A 127 0.99 -8.04 -2.10
CA VAL A 127 0.44 -6.72 -1.74
C VAL A 127 -0.98 -6.80 -1.15
N ASN A 128 -1.74 -7.84 -1.47
CA ASN A 128 -3.06 -8.08 -0.84
C ASN A 128 -2.98 -8.36 0.66
N ASN A 129 -1.82 -8.81 1.14
CA ASN A 129 -1.52 -9.05 2.55
C ASN A 129 -0.90 -7.81 3.24
N VAL A 130 -0.81 -6.68 2.55
CA VAL A 130 -0.69 -5.37 3.18
C VAL A 130 -2.10 -4.95 3.58
N ILE A 131 -2.38 -4.93 4.87
CA ILE A 131 -3.72 -4.77 5.45
C ILE A 131 -3.73 -3.67 6.52
N ARG A 132 -4.90 -3.16 6.83
CA ARG A 132 -5.12 -2.19 7.93
C ARG A 132 -5.32 -2.94 9.25
N HIS A 133 -5.07 -2.29 10.35
CA HIS A 133 -5.51 -2.81 11.66
C HIS A 133 -7.02 -3.04 11.68
N PHE A 134 -7.78 -2.22 10.97
CA PHE A 134 -9.22 -2.39 10.76
C PHE A 134 -9.57 -3.78 10.22
N ASP A 135 -8.81 -4.28 9.26
CA ASP A 135 -9.05 -5.56 8.61
C ASP A 135 -8.80 -6.76 9.56
N VAL A 136 -8.10 -6.52 10.69
CA VAL A 136 -7.84 -7.53 11.73
C VAL A 136 -8.91 -7.55 12.81
N THR A 137 -9.33 -6.38 13.32
CA THR A 137 -10.17 -6.28 14.53
C THR A 137 -11.38 -5.36 14.38
N GLY A 138 -11.56 -4.67 13.26
CA GLY A 138 -12.59 -3.65 13.07
C GLY A 138 -12.28 -2.29 13.74
N LYS A 139 -11.08 -2.13 14.34
CA LYS A 139 -10.65 -0.85 14.91
C LYS A 139 -10.48 0.19 13.79
N ASN A 140 -11.01 1.41 13.97
CA ASN A 140 -10.80 2.51 13.02
C ASN A 140 -9.32 2.95 12.98
N CYS A 141 -8.47 2.16 12.31
CA CYS A 141 -7.02 2.33 12.24
C CYS A 141 -6.47 1.67 10.96
N PRO A 142 -5.70 2.40 10.13
CA PRO A 142 -5.46 3.85 10.21
C PRO A 142 -6.72 4.64 9.82
N LYS A 143 -7.09 5.62 10.64
CA LYS A 143 -8.40 6.30 10.55
C LYS A 143 -8.73 6.79 9.15
N TYR A 144 -7.89 7.64 8.57
CA TYR A 144 -8.15 8.24 7.24
C TYR A 144 -8.40 7.17 6.17
N TYR A 145 -7.59 6.12 6.14
CA TYR A 145 -7.66 5.04 5.15
C TYR A 145 -8.75 4.00 5.42
N VAL A 146 -9.39 4.06 6.58
CA VAL A 146 -10.64 3.30 6.86
C VAL A 146 -11.85 4.11 6.40
N GLU A 147 -11.85 5.42 6.61
CA GLU A 147 -12.94 6.33 6.26
C GLU A 147 -12.94 6.68 4.75
N HIS A 148 -11.81 6.48 4.05
CA HIS A 148 -11.59 6.75 2.62
C HIS A 148 -10.99 5.51 1.94
N ASP A 149 -11.82 4.52 1.63
CA ASP A 149 -11.34 3.23 1.08
C ASP A 149 -10.66 3.38 -0.28
N GLU A 150 -11.06 4.35 -1.09
CA GLU A 150 -10.41 4.71 -2.35
C GLU A 150 -8.93 5.10 -2.16
N GLU A 151 -8.61 5.84 -1.09
CA GLU A 151 -7.24 6.23 -0.75
C GLU A 151 -6.42 5.03 -0.24
N TRP A 152 -7.07 4.09 0.46
CA TRP A 152 -6.43 2.83 0.83
C TRP A 152 -6.09 1.97 -0.40
N GLN A 153 -7.01 1.87 -1.36
CA GLN A 153 -6.75 1.15 -2.61
C GLN A 153 -5.65 1.82 -3.43
N GLN A 154 -5.60 3.16 -3.44
CA GLN A 154 -4.52 3.90 -4.09
C GLN A 154 -3.17 3.60 -3.43
N LEU A 155 -3.08 3.63 -2.10
CA LEU A 155 -1.85 3.26 -1.37
C LEU A 155 -1.37 1.85 -1.74
N LYS A 156 -2.28 0.87 -1.78
CA LYS A 156 -1.94 -0.50 -2.19
C LYS A 156 -1.45 -0.58 -3.63
N GLN A 157 -2.04 0.20 -4.53
CA GLN A 157 -1.60 0.29 -5.92
C GLN A 157 -0.19 0.89 -6.02
N ASP A 158 0.09 1.94 -5.26
CA ASP A 158 1.40 2.59 -5.25
C ASP A 158 2.49 1.67 -4.68
N ILE A 159 2.18 0.90 -3.63
CA ILE A 159 3.06 -0.16 -3.12
C ILE A 159 3.32 -1.22 -4.20
N ASN A 160 2.28 -1.68 -4.90
CA ASN A 160 2.42 -2.67 -5.96
C ASN A 160 3.26 -2.15 -7.14
N ASN A 161 3.08 -0.90 -7.51
CA ASN A 161 3.89 -0.24 -8.53
C ASN A 161 5.37 -0.22 -8.10
N LYS A 162 5.65 0.13 -6.85
CA LYS A 162 7.01 0.16 -6.28
C LYS A 162 7.63 -1.24 -6.17
N ILE A 163 6.86 -2.28 -5.89
CA ILE A 163 7.32 -3.67 -5.93
C ILE A 163 7.82 -4.02 -7.33
N ASN A 164 7.11 -3.58 -8.35
CA ASN A 164 7.39 -3.91 -9.76
C ASN A 164 8.46 -3.01 -10.40
N ASP A 165 8.82 -1.89 -9.79
CA ASP A 165 9.80 -0.91 -10.29
C ASP A 165 11.24 -1.47 -10.47
N GLY A 166 11.49 -2.72 -10.10
CA GLY A 166 12.77 -3.43 -10.30
C GLY A 166 12.70 -4.63 -11.26
N THR A 167 11.53 -4.98 -11.80
CA THR A 167 11.32 -6.19 -12.61
C THR A 167 10.52 -5.95 -13.89
N VAL A 168 10.10 -4.72 -14.15
CA VAL A 168 9.38 -4.38 -15.37
C VAL A 168 10.28 -3.46 -16.19
N THR A 169 10.58 -3.87 -17.42
CA THR A 169 10.76 -2.87 -18.48
C THR A 169 9.67 -1.83 -18.26
N PRO A 170 10.00 -0.54 -18.15
CA PRO A 170 8.99 0.48 -17.84
C PRO A 170 7.85 0.32 -18.83
N VAL A 171 6.64 0.06 -18.32
CA VAL A 171 5.46 0.53 -19.04
C VAL A 171 5.67 2.04 -19.03
N PRO A 172 5.84 2.69 -20.19
CA PRO A 172 6.09 4.11 -20.21
C PRO A 172 4.95 4.78 -19.44
N GLU A 173 5.26 5.50 -18.34
CA GLU A 173 4.38 6.58 -17.94
C GLU A 173 4.11 7.38 -19.20
N PRO A 174 2.87 7.82 -19.45
CA PRO A 174 2.60 8.71 -20.56
C PRO A 174 3.39 10.00 -20.27
N GLN A 175 4.62 10.04 -20.77
CA GLN A 175 5.37 11.30 -20.85
C GLN A 175 4.45 12.26 -21.60
N LYS A 176 4.13 13.38 -20.95
CA LYS A 176 3.57 14.53 -21.65
C LYS A 176 4.50 14.80 -22.83
N GLY A 177 4.18 14.26 -24.01
CA GLY A 177 4.91 14.58 -25.23
C GLY A 177 5.52 13.45 -26.07
N SER A 178 5.32 12.14 -25.79
CA SER A 178 5.67 11.10 -26.79
C SER A 178 4.41 10.68 -27.56
N GLU A 179 4.38 10.98 -28.85
CA GLU A 179 3.37 10.52 -29.79
C GLU A 179 3.58 9.02 -30.12
N GLU A 180 3.36 8.13 -29.15
CA GLU A 180 3.14 6.74 -29.52
C GLU A 180 1.77 6.66 -30.19
N LYS A 181 1.76 6.39 -31.49
CA LYS A 181 0.53 6.19 -32.22
C LYS A 181 -0.12 4.90 -31.74
N PRO A 182 -1.42 4.91 -31.43
CA PRO A 182 -2.13 3.68 -31.10
C PRO A 182 -2.02 2.71 -32.29
N MET A 183 -1.89 1.42 -32.00
CA MET A 183 -1.87 0.39 -33.04
C MET A 183 -3.19 0.41 -33.83
N TYR A 184 -4.29 0.65 -33.14
CA TYR A 184 -5.63 0.85 -33.71
C TYR A 184 -6.57 1.49 -32.71
N THR A 185 -7.65 2.04 -33.22
CA THR A 185 -8.76 2.57 -32.44
C THR A 185 -9.96 1.65 -32.64
N PHE A 186 -10.68 1.35 -31.57
CA PHE A 186 -11.91 0.57 -31.66
C PHE A 186 -13.04 1.21 -30.85
N LYS A 187 -14.25 0.78 -31.13
CA LYS A 187 -15.45 1.19 -30.44
C LYS A 187 -16.01 0.02 -29.65
N ASN A 188 -16.24 0.23 -28.33
CA ASN A 188 -16.84 -0.79 -27.51
C ASN A 188 -18.23 -1.20 -28.03
N GLY A 189 -18.61 -2.44 -27.77
CA GLY A 189 -19.86 -3.02 -28.21
C GLY A 189 -21.09 -2.57 -27.39
N LYS A 190 -22.09 -3.41 -27.35
CA LYS A 190 -23.38 -3.16 -26.66
C LYS A 190 -23.32 -3.37 -25.15
N THR A 191 -22.21 -3.86 -24.62
CA THR A 191 -22.01 -4.16 -23.19
C THR A 191 -21.04 -3.15 -22.58
N VAL A 192 -21.09 -3.01 -21.27
CA VAL A 192 -20.07 -2.26 -20.51
C VAL A 192 -18.93 -3.21 -20.22
N GLU A 193 -17.71 -2.80 -20.53
CA GLU A 193 -16.50 -3.60 -20.28
C GLU A 193 -15.75 -3.08 -19.08
N PRO A 194 -15.37 -3.94 -18.11
CA PRO A 194 -14.49 -3.54 -17.02
C PRO A 194 -13.06 -3.33 -17.53
N ILE A 195 -12.38 -2.34 -16.98
CA ILE A 195 -10.96 -2.05 -17.22
C ILE A 195 -10.18 -2.32 -15.94
N TYR A 196 -9.03 -2.97 -16.07
CA TYR A 196 -8.20 -3.42 -14.98
C TYR A 196 -6.82 -2.77 -15.01
N ALA A 197 -6.18 -2.65 -13.85
CA ALA A 197 -4.81 -2.14 -13.73
C ALA A 197 -3.77 -3.12 -14.27
N ASP A 198 -4.11 -4.40 -14.36
CA ASP A 198 -3.19 -5.48 -14.73
C ASP A 198 -3.80 -6.44 -15.76
N CYS A 199 -2.94 -7.09 -16.53
CA CYS A 199 -3.34 -8.03 -17.57
C CYS A 199 -3.95 -9.36 -17.04
N LYS A 200 -3.90 -9.61 -15.72
CA LYS A 200 -4.56 -10.74 -15.05
C LYS A 200 -5.99 -10.43 -14.64
N HIS A 201 -6.44 -9.18 -14.86
CA HIS A 201 -7.77 -8.69 -14.52
C HIS A 201 -8.12 -8.82 -13.02
N THR A 202 -7.16 -8.54 -12.15
CA THR A 202 -7.34 -8.68 -10.69
C THR A 202 -7.84 -7.40 -10.03
N VAL A 203 -7.43 -6.23 -10.52
CA VAL A 203 -7.78 -4.93 -9.94
C VAL A 203 -8.56 -4.08 -10.94
N LYS A 204 -9.87 -3.95 -10.73
CA LYS A 204 -10.72 -3.12 -11.58
C LYS A 204 -10.48 -1.64 -11.27
N ILE A 205 -10.11 -0.86 -12.30
CA ILE A 205 -9.83 0.59 -12.20
C ILE A 205 -10.81 1.47 -12.95
N GLY A 206 -11.72 0.88 -13.72
CA GLY A 206 -12.68 1.64 -14.50
C GLY A 206 -13.59 0.77 -15.34
N ILE A 207 -14.33 1.43 -16.20
CA ILE A 207 -15.21 0.80 -17.18
C ILE A 207 -15.09 1.52 -18.52
N LEU A 208 -15.26 0.78 -19.60
CA LEU A 208 -15.50 1.29 -20.94
C LEU A 208 -16.99 1.19 -21.22
N ASN A 209 -17.63 2.33 -21.47
CA ASN A 209 -19.08 2.37 -21.67
C ASN A 209 -19.48 1.76 -23.03
N LYS A 210 -20.77 1.50 -23.18
CA LYS A 210 -21.32 1.05 -24.48
C LYS A 210 -20.96 2.06 -25.56
N TYR A 211 -20.46 1.56 -26.68
CA TYR A 211 -20.07 2.35 -27.85
C TYR A 211 -19.00 3.41 -27.60
N GLU A 212 -18.34 3.40 -26.47
CA GLU A 212 -17.22 4.29 -26.18
C GLU A 212 -16.03 3.94 -27.05
N GLN A 213 -15.35 4.96 -27.58
CA GLN A 213 -14.16 4.81 -28.40
C GLN A 213 -12.93 4.76 -27.49
N CYS A 214 -12.02 3.83 -27.76
CA CYS A 214 -10.75 3.76 -27.09
C CYS A 214 -9.62 3.41 -28.05
N GLU A 215 -8.39 3.61 -27.63
CA GLU A 215 -7.17 3.36 -28.38
C GLU A 215 -6.44 2.16 -27.79
N CYS A 216 -6.02 1.23 -28.63
CA CYS A 216 -5.26 0.05 -28.21
C CYS A 216 -3.79 0.20 -28.57
N PHE A 217 -2.91 -0.05 -27.61
CA PHE A 217 -1.46 0.06 -27.74
C PHE A 217 -0.76 -1.30 -27.84
N GLY A 218 -1.47 -2.40 -27.72
CA GLY A 218 -0.92 -3.75 -27.85
C GLY A 218 -1.66 -4.76 -27.00
N ILE A 219 -1.23 -6.02 -27.10
CA ILE A 219 -1.72 -7.13 -26.30
C ILE A 219 -0.58 -7.59 -25.39
N PHE A 220 -0.80 -7.56 -24.09
CA PHE A 220 0.16 -7.97 -23.07
C PHE A 220 -0.40 -9.17 -22.30
N ASN A 221 0.28 -10.30 -22.38
CA ASN A 221 -0.16 -11.57 -21.76
C ASN A 221 -1.63 -11.93 -22.10
N GLY A 222 -2.04 -11.66 -23.34
CA GLY A 222 -3.40 -11.96 -23.81
C GLY A 222 -4.46 -10.90 -23.51
N ALA A 223 -4.13 -9.82 -22.79
CA ALA A 223 -5.03 -8.72 -22.47
C ALA A 223 -4.70 -7.46 -23.31
N PRO A 224 -5.68 -6.82 -23.99
CA PRO A 224 -5.47 -5.56 -24.68
C PRO A 224 -5.18 -4.42 -23.71
N MET A 225 -4.09 -3.69 -23.91
CA MET A 225 -3.81 -2.45 -23.22
C MET A 225 -4.49 -1.30 -23.95
N VAL A 226 -5.38 -0.59 -23.26
CA VAL A 226 -6.24 0.43 -23.86
C VAL A 226 -6.11 1.76 -23.14
N ARG A 227 -6.16 2.86 -23.90
CA ARG A 227 -6.38 4.22 -23.40
C ARG A 227 -7.83 4.61 -23.63
N TYR A 228 -8.51 5.03 -22.57
CA TYR A 228 -9.92 5.41 -22.59
C TYR A 228 -10.16 6.72 -21.86
N GLN A 229 -11.19 7.45 -22.26
CA GLN A 229 -11.52 8.74 -21.68
C GLN A 229 -12.26 8.58 -20.33
N ILE A 230 -11.96 9.44 -19.38
CA ILE A 230 -12.66 9.48 -18.08
C ILE A 230 -13.86 10.41 -18.20
N GLY A 231 -15.05 9.87 -18.46
CA GLY A 231 -16.26 10.67 -18.63
C GLY A 231 -16.05 11.76 -19.70
N ASN A 232 -16.61 12.96 -19.46
CA ASN A 232 -16.47 14.11 -20.38
C ASN A 232 -15.36 15.10 -19.96
N THR A 233 -14.37 14.66 -19.20
CA THR A 233 -13.36 15.54 -18.60
C THR A 233 -12.19 15.89 -19.50
N GLY A 234 -12.06 15.22 -20.64
CA GLY A 234 -10.87 15.34 -21.50
C GLY A 234 -9.62 14.61 -20.98
N ASN A 235 -9.71 14.00 -19.80
CA ASN A 235 -8.63 13.20 -19.23
C ASN A 235 -8.73 11.74 -19.70
N TYR A 236 -7.57 11.06 -19.79
CA TYR A 236 -7.47 9.66 -20.22
C TYR A 236 -6.85 8.81 -19.10
N LYS A 237 -7.25 7.54 -19.06
CA LYS A 237 -6.58 6.49 -18.27
C LYS A 237 -6.13 5.38 -19.20
N ILE A 238 -5.12 4.63 -18.75
CA ILE A 238 -4.65 3.41 -19.41
C ILE A 238 -4.98 2.22 -18.50
N GLY A 239 -5.40 1.12 -19.10
CA GLY A 239 -5.69 -0.12 -18.37
C GLY A 239 -5.84 -1.29 -19.35
N PHE A 240 -6.20 -2.46 -18.81
CA PHE A 240 -6.36 -3.69 -19.58
C PHE A 240 -7.83 -4.06 -19.72
N ALA A 241 -8.28 -4.26 -20.95
CA ALA A 241 -9.63 -4.74 -21.25
C ALA A 241 -9.68 -6.27 -21.22
N VAL A 242 -10.84 -6.82 -20.85
CA VAL A 242 -11.05 -8.28 -20.79
C VAL A 242 -11.31 -8.87 -22.18
N ASP A 243 -11.99 -8.11 -23.04
CA ASP A 243 -12.48 -8.61 -24.30
C ASP A 243 -11.46 -8.50 -25.42
N THR A 244 -10.91 -9.66 -25.84
CA THR A 244 -10.02 -9.75 -26.98
C THR A 244 -10.70 -9.40 -28.32
N ARG A 245 -12.03 -9.27 -28.39
CA ARG A 245 -12.76 -8.76 -29.57
C ARG A 245 -12.46 -7.29 -29.84
N CYS A 246 -11.87 -6.60 -28.86
CA CYS A 246 -11.27 -5.28 -29.05
C CYS A 246 -10.09 -5.29 -30.05
N VAL A 247 -9.69 -6.44 -30.55
CA VAL A 247 -8.44 -6.67 -31.30
C VAL A 247 -8.69 -6.99 -32.77
N LYS A 248 -9.90 -6.79 -33.28
CA LYS A 248 -10.22 -6.99 -34.70
C LYS A 248 -10.72 -5.72 -35.39
#